data_42c1a40b9c662b713b7e840403c3c890
#
_entry.id   42c1a40b9c662b713b7e840403c3c890
#
_cell.length_a   1.000
_cell.length_b   1.000
_cell.length_c   1.000
_cell.angle_alpha   90.00
_cell.angle_beta   90.00
_cell.angle_gamma   90.00
#
_symmetry.space_group_name_H-M   'P 1'
#
loop_
_entity.id
_entity.type
_entity.pdbx_description
1 polymer ?
#
loop_
_entity_poly.entity_id
_entity_poly.type
_entity_poly.pdbx_seq_one_letter_code
_entity_poly.pdbx_strand_id
1 'polypeptide(L)'
;MQERPSAQVLIIGGGINGVGTFRDLALQGVDVALVERGDYCQGASGASSHMIHGGIRYLENGEFRLVKESVVERNRLLRIAPHYVKPLQTTIPIFSTFSGILAAPVRFLTHKQGKPKERGAFLIKLGLTMYDFFSRDGGTVPRHQFLGRDKALAELPRLRQDIKYSATYFDASVHNPERLTLDVLQDGEKAGLSSGTLQGGTARASNYVSLVGLGPHGARLRDELSGEEFDFQADVIVNTTGAWVDLTNQAMGAASRFMGGTKGSHIVLDHPELLEACNGREIFFEHTDGRIVLIYPMGDRVLVGTTDVDADMGEDAVCTDAEVDYFFDLVGHVFPTISVNRDHIVYSFSGVRPLPRHDETQPGFVSRDYRIERSVRTGDAAVATPGGKAAVVLSLVGGKWTTFRALAEHMTNDVLRELGQARKISTAKLPIGGGAGYPATAEGEQEWIKKHMGPGLNAGRVEGLLTRYGTRAEDVIAYLKAGNDAPLRSTRELSVRELEFMAQNEQVGHLVDVLIRRTSLAFRGLVTGELLNELAAVLAGPMGWDEAARHSEVRHAQEVLQRYHRVNVHSLVD
;
A
#
# COMPACT_ATOMS: atom_id res chain seq x y z
N MET A 1 -22.98 -4.12 -9.03
CA MET A 1 -22.74 -5.57 -9.27
C MET A 1 -24.04 -6.30 -9.55
N GLN A 2 -25.06 -6.18 -8.72
CA GLN A 2 -26.35 -6.89 -8.85
C GLN A 2 -27.12 -6.54 -10.14
N GLU A 3 -27.09 -5.30 -10.59
CA GLU A 3 -27.76 -4.87 -11.84
C GLU A 3 -27.19 -5.54 -13.11
N ARG A 4 -25.93 -5.93 -13.08
CA ARG A 4 -25.23 -6.66 -14.14
C ARG A 4 -24.35 -7.76 -13.52
N PRO A 5 -24.94 -8.94 -13.21
CA PRO A 5 -24.28 -9.99 -12.44
C PRO A 5 -23.39 -10.90 -13.30
N SER A 6 -22.68 -10.33 -14.29
CA SER A 6 -21.74 -11.08 -15.13
C SER A 6 -20.66 -10.16 -15.69
N ALA A 7 -19.46 -10.73 -15.93
CA ALA A 7 -18.33 -10.11 -16.63
C ALA A 7 -17.50 -11.22 -17.28
N GLN A 8 -16.56 -10.86 -18.19
CA GLN A 8 -15.57 -11.82 -18.67
C GLN A 8 -14.60 -12.21 -17.55
N VAL A 9 -14.26 -11.24 -16.66
CA VAL A 9 -13.31 -11.46 -15.59
C VAL A 9 -13.89 -10.94 -14.26
N LEU A 10 -13.80 -11.78 -13.20
CA LEU A 10 -14.06 -11.37 -11.83
C LEU A 10 -12.75 -11.38 -11.06
N ILE A 11 -12.34 -10.22 -10.54
CA ILE A 11 -11.19 -10.08 -9.64
C ILE A 11 -11.69 -10.07 -8.20
N ILE A 12 -11.09 -10.89 -7.33
CA ILE A 12 -11.37 -10.96 -5.91
C ILE A 12 -10.16 -10.39 -5.16
N GLY A 13 -10.36 -9.28 -4.43
CA GLY A 13 -9.35 -8.57 -3.66
C GLY A 13 -8.94 -7.22 -4.26
N GLY A 14 -9.26 -6.15 -3.51
CA GLY A 14 -9.03 -4.74 -3.85
C GLY A 14 -7.71 -4.16 -3.31
N GLY A 15 -6.69 -5.00 -3.09
CA GLY A 15 -5.32 -4.56 -2.83
C GLY A 15 -4.64 -4.08 -4.11
N ILE A 16 -3.42 -3.51 -3.97
CA ILE A 16 -2.70 -2.88 -5.08
C ILE A 16 -2.51 -3.79 -6.32
N ASN A 17 -2.32 -5.11 -6.11
CA ASN A 17 -2.16 -6.07 -7.20
C ASN A 17 -3.49 -6.32 -7.93
N GLY A 18 -4.61 -6.38 -7.18
CA GLY A 18 -5.95 -6.54 -7.75
C GLY A 18 -6.38 -5.33 -8.56
N VAL A 19 -6.26 -4.13 -7.98
CA VAL A 19 -6.63 -2.89 -8.70
C VAL A 19 -5.69 -2.61 -9.88
N GLY A 20 -4.41 -2.98 -9.77
CA GLY A 20 -3.46 -2.90 -10.89
C GLY A 20 -3.87 -3.79 -12.06
N THR A 21 -4.28 -5.03 -11.78
CA THR A 21 -4.79 -5.98 -12.77
C THR A 21 -6.12 -5.51 -13.36
N PHE A 22 -7.01 -4.97 -12.54
CA PHE A 22 -8.28 -4.36 -12.95
C PHE A 22 -8.06 -3.22 -13.95
N ARG A 23 -7.18 -2.26 -13.61
CA ARG A 23 -6.81 -1.16 -14.50
C ARG A 23 -6.26 -1.65 -15.84
N ASP A 24 -5.35 -2.62 -15.81
CA ASP A 24 -4.71 -3.12 -17.03
C ASP A 24 -5.71 -3.86 -17.91
N LEU A 25 -6.57 -4.72 -17.36
CA LEU A 25 -7.64 -5.40 -18.11
C LEU A 25 -8.64 -4.40 -18.73
N ALA A 26 -9.04 -3.39 -17.97
CA ALA A 26 -9.93 -2.33 -18.47
C ALA A 26 -9.33 -1.59 -19.67
N LEU A 27 -8.03 -1.28 -19.62
CA LEU A 27 -7.27 -0.66 -20.71
C LEU A 27 -7.14 -1.58 -21.95
N GLN A 28 -7.24 -2.90 -21.79
CA GLN A 28 -7.32 -3.83 -22.93
C GLN A 28 -8.75 -3.91 -23.51
N GLY A 29 -9.75 -3.31 -22.85
CA GLY A 29 -11.17 -3.36 -23.24
C GLY A 29 -11.86 -4.65 -22.80
N VAL A 30 -11.34 -5.33 -21.78
CA VAL A 30 -11.97 -6.53 -21.19
C VAL A 30 -13.12 -6.09 -20.28
N ASP A 31 -14.25 -6.81 -20.33
CA ASP A 31 -15.33 -6.64 -19.34
C ASP A 31 -14.89 -7.26 -18.01
N VAL A 32 -14.56 -6.41 -17.04
CA VAL A 32 -13.96 -6.80 -15.78
C VAL A 32 -14.74 -6.24 -14.59
N ALA A 33 -14.98 -7.09 -13.59
CA ALA A 33 -15.52 -6.72 -12.30
C ALA A 33 -14.48 -6.99 -11.21
N LEU A 34 -14.38 -6.10 -10.23
CA LEU A 34 -13.56 -6.29 -9.04
C LEU A 34 -14.42 -6.20 -7.80
N VAL A 35 -14.22 -7.14 -6.86
CA VAL A 35 -14.88 -7.12 -5.54
C VAL A 35 -13.84 -7.15 -4.42
N GLU A 36 -14.10 -6.38 -3.36
CA GLU A 36 -13.30 -6.33 -2.14
C GLU A 36 -14.20 -6.47 -0.92
N ARG A 37 -13.85 -7.38 -0.01
CA ARG A 37 -14.66 -7.70 1.19
C ARG A 37 -14.81 -6.52 2.15
N GLY A 38 -13.75 -5.75 2.32
CA GLY A 38 -13.76 -4.52 3.12
C GLY A 38 -13.63 -3.31 2.23
N ASP A 39 -12.94 -2.29 2.71
CA ASP A 39 -12.56 -1.16 1.85
C ASP A 39 -11.27 -1.45 1.08
N TYR A 40 -11.07 -0.77 -0.04
CA TYR A 40 -9.87 -0.91 -0.87
C TYR A 40 -8.59 -0.63 -0.09
N CYS A 41 -7.52 -1.37 -0.40
CA CYS A 41 -6.22 -1.21 0.24
C CYS A 41 -6.17 -1.58 1.74
N GLN A 42 -7.15 -2.29 2.26
CA GLN A 42 -7.24 -2.61 3.69
C GLN A 42 -6.21 -3.64 4.17
N GLY A 43 -5.77 -4.57 3.31
CA GLY A 43 -4.83 -5.63 3.68
C GLY A 43 -3.36 -5.16 3.70
N ALA A 44 -2.45 -6.04 3.30
CA ALA A 44 -1.01 -5.77 3.25
C ALA A 44 -0.63 -4.52 2.41
N SER A 45 -1.51 -4.08 1.52
CA SER A 45 -1.30 -2.88 0.72
C SER A 45 -1.34 -1.59 1.54
N GLY A 46 -2.24 -1.47 2.51
CA GLY A 46 -2.29 -0.35 3.46
C GLY A 46 -1.33 -0.51 4.64
N ALA A 47 -0.90 -1.75 4.95
CA ALA A 47 -0.02 -2.05 6.07
C ALA A 47 1.45 -2.23 5.65
N SER A 48 1.91 -1.45 4.69
CA SER A 48 3.28 -1.48 4.20
C SER A 48 4.20 -0.51 4.95
N SER A 49 5.52 -0.69 4.83
CA SER A 49 6.52 0.27 5.34
C SER A 49 6.62 1.54 4.47
N HIS A 50 5.68 1.80 3.59
CA HIS A 50 5.66 2.94 2.66
C HIS A 50 6.87 3.07 1.74
N MET A 51 7.67 2.01 1.59
CA MET A 51 8.85 1.98 0.72
C MET A 51 8.53 1.40 -0.67
N ILE A 52 9.00 2.08 -1.69
CA ILE A 52 9.10 1.59 -3.07
C ILE A 52 10.58 1.34 -3.34
N HIS A 53 11.06 0.17 -2.94
CA HIS A 53 12.49 -0.13 -2.92
C HIS A 53 12.92 -1.10 -4.01
N GLY A 54 14.13 -0.92 -4.54
CA GLY A 54 14.73 -1.84 -5.51
C GLY A 54 15.23 -3.15 -4.92
N GLY A 55 15.19 -3.30 -3.59
CA GLY A 55 15.49 -4.57 -2.93
C GLY A 55 16.98 -4.91 -2.88
N ILE A 56 17.83 -3.97 -2.46
CA ILE A 56 19.28 -4.20 -2.28
C ILE A 56 19.59 -5.50 -1.51
N ARG A 57 18.74 -5.87 -0.56
CA ARG A 57 18.87 -7.09 0.23
C ARG A 57 18.74 -8.38 -0.61
N TYR A 58 17.99 -8.36 -1.70
CA TYR A 58 17.81 -9.53 -2.57
C TYR A 58 19.06 -9.84 -3.39
N LEU A 59 20.00 -8.90 -3.52
CA LEU A 59 21.32 -9.16 -4.12
C LEU A 59 22.09 -10.20 -3.33
N GLU A 60 21.95 -10.22 -2.00
CA GLU A 60 22.61 -11.21 -1.14
C GLU A 60 22.05 -12.62 -1.34
N ASN A 61 20.78 -12.73 -1.73
CA ASN A 61 20.12 -14.00 -2.04
C ASN A 61 20.33 -14.45 -3.50
N GLY A 62 21.06 -13.66 -4.32
CA GLY A 62 21.26 -13.94 -5.74
C GLY A 62 20.05 -13.69 -6.63
N GLU A 63 19.03 -12.98 -6.14
CA GLU A 63 17.78 -12.68 -6.86
C GLU A 63 17.93 -11.49 -7.82
N PHE A 64 18.94 -11.51 -8.69
CA PHE A 64 19.29 -10.38 -9.57
C PHE A 64 18.13 -9.95 -10.49
N ARG A 65 17.34 -10.91 -10.99
CA ARG A 65 16.16 -10.62 -11.81
C ARG A 65 15.17 -9.75 -11.05
N LEU A 66 14.86 -10.13 -9.81
CA LEU A 66 13.91 -9.44 -8.95
C LEU A 66 14.40 -8.02 -8.60
N VAL A 67 15.70 -7.84 -8.35
CA VAL A 67 16.30 -6.52 -8.11
C VAL A 67 16.18 -5.64 -9.34
N LYS A 68 16.55 -6.16 -10.53
CA LYS A 68 16.45 -5.41 -11.79
C LYS A 68 15.01 -4.96 -12.06
N GLU A 69 14.04 -5.86 -11.94
CA GLU A 69 12.62 -5.54 -12.11
C GLU A 69 12.17 -4.49 -11.11
N SER A 70 12.55 -4.64 -9.83
CA SER A 70 12.17 -3.70 -8.77
C SER A 70 12.73 -2.30 -9.00
N VAL A 71 13.99 -2.18 -9.40
CA VAL A 71 14.61 -0.88 -9.71
C VAL A 71 13.94 -0.22 -10.92
N VAL A 72 13.62 -0.99 -11.96
CA VAL A 72 12.92 -0.49 -13.15
C VAL A 72 11.53 0.01 -12.78
N GLU A 73 10.76 -0.75 -12.00
CA GLU A 73 9.41 -0.37 -11.58
C GLU A 73 9.42 0.81 -10.61
N ARG A 74 10.37 0.88 -9.66
CA ARG A 74 10.57 2.06 -8.81
C ARG A 74 10.78 3.32 -9.65
N ASN A 75 11.69 3.25 -10.63
CA ASN A 75 11.98 4.38 -11.52
C ASN A 75 10.79 4.78 -12.40
N ARG A 76 9.94 3.80 -12.76
CA ARG A 76 8.66 4.07 -13.45
C ARG A 76 7.68 4.79 -12.54
N LEU A 77 7.46 4.29 -11.34
CA LEU A 77 6.52 4.86 -10.38
C LEU A 77 6.86 6.31 -10.01
N LEU A 78 8.15 6.64 -9.84
CA LEU A 78 8.61 8.03 -9.67
C LEU A 78 8.18 8.97 -10.80
N ARG A 79 7.95 8.44 -12.02
CA ARG A 79 7.53 9.24 -13.19
C ARG A 79 6.03 9.22 -13.43
N ILE A 80 5.38 8.07 -13.21
CA ILE A 80 3.95 7.90 -13.54
C ILE A 80 3.02 8.23 -12.39
N ALA A 81 3.54 8.28 -11.14
CA ALA A 81 2.80 8.65 -9.94
C ALA A 81 3.59 9.64 -9.03
N PRO A 82 4.15 10.75 -9.57
CA PRO A 82 5.05 11.64 -8.84
C PRO A 82 4.38 12.37 -7.66
N HIS A 83 3.08 12.46 -7.62
CA HIS A 83 2.31 13.06 -6.53
C HIS A 83 2.35 12.20 -5.25
N TYR A 84 2.46 10.86 -5.36
CA TYR A 84 2.54 9.96 -4.20
C TYR A 84 3.89 9.29 -4.04
N VAL A 85 4.62 9.04 -5.13
CA VAL A 85 5.91 8.35 -5.10
C VAL A 85 7.03 9.36 -5.19
N LYS A 86 7.78 9.52 -4.11
CA LYS A 86 8.87 10.51 -3.98
C LYS A 86 10.21 9.80 -3.77
N PRO A 87 11.34 10.41 -4.21
CA PRO A 87 12.66 9.91 -3.85
C PRO A 87 12.85 9.84 -2.33
N LEU A 88 13.40 8.74 -1.85
CA LEU A 88 13.68 8.50 -0.44
C LEU A 88 15.18 8.36 -0.22
N GLN A 89 15.76 9.28 0.54
CA GLN A 89 17.13 9.19 1.00
C GLN A 89 17.20 8.22 2.18
N THR A 90 17.93 7.10 2.00
CA THR A 90 18.04 6.02 2.99
C THR A 90 19.48 5.92 3.48
N THR A 91 19.69 6.01 4.77
CA THR A 91 21.01 5.92 5.42
C THR A 91 21.14 4.66 6.26
N ILE A 92 22.20 3.91 6.02
CA ILE A 92 22.58 2.72 6.79
C ILE A 92 23.71 3.09 7.74
N PRO A 93 23.48 3.17 9.06
CA PRO A 93 24.56 3.28 10.05
C PRO A 93 25.31 1.96 10.12
N ILE A 94 26.66 2.01 10.14
CA ILE A 94 27.54 0.84 10.08
C ILE A 94 28.48 0.85 11.28
N PHE A 95 28.38 -0.19 12.13
CA PHE A 95 29.14 -0.33 13.37
C PHE A 95 30.35 -1.25 13.24
N SER A 96 30.47 -2.04 12.16
CA SER A 96 31.55 -2.98 11.92
C SER A 96 32.16 -2.83 10.53
N THR A 97 33.50 -3.01 10.41
CA THR A 97 34.19 -2.90 9.12
C THR A 97 34.14 -4.21 8.32
N PHE A 98 34.31 -5.34 8.96
CA PHE A 98 34.56 -6.65 8.31
C PHE A 98 33.59 -7.77 8.71
N SER A 99 32.55 -7.51 9.48
CA SER A 99 31.62 -8.59 9.86
C SER A 99 30.86 -9.15 8.64
N GLY A 100 30.67 -10.45 8.61
CA GLY A 100 29.93 -11.15 7.55
C GLY A 100 30.72 -11.51 6.29
N ILE A 101 31.95 -10.99 6.07
CA ILE A 101 32.74 -11.22 4.83
C ILE A 101 33.08 -12.69 4.63
N LEU A 102 33.47 -13.41 5.66
CA LEU A 102 33.86 -14.84 5.56
C LEU A 102 32.65 -15.75 5.28
N ALA A 103 31.45 -15.33 5.65
CA ALA A 103 30.24 -16.11 5.43
C ALA A 103 29.52 -15.78 4.10
N ALA A 104 29.78 -14.62 3.51
CA ALA A 104 29.10 -14.15 2.31
C ALA A 104 29.37 -15.03 1.06
N PRO A 105 30.62 -15.42 0.72
CA PRO A 105 30.88 -16.31 -0.43
C PRO A 105 30.27 -17.69 -0.25
N VAL A 106 30.32 -18.24 0.98
CA VAL A 106 29.74 -19.55 1.27
C VAL A 106 28.21 -19.50 1.22
N ARG A 107 27.58 -18.45 1.72
CA ARG A 107 26.12 -18.25 1.61
C ARG A 107 25.68 -18.10 0.16
N PHE A 108 26.43 -17.33 -0.64
CA PHE A 108 26.15 -17.13 -2.06
C PHE A 108 26.23 -18.45 -2.86
N LEU A 109 27.22 -19.30 -2.56
CA LEU A 109 27.44 -20.57 -3.28
C LEU A 109 26.58 -21.74 -2.76
N THR A 110 26.22 -21.75 -1.47
CA THR A 110 25.58 -22.91 -0.84
C THR A 110 24.13 -22.72 -0.47
N HIS A 111 23.60 -21.48 -0.54
CA HIS A 111 22.27 -21.09 -0.04
C HIS A 111 22.01 -21.50 1.43
N LYS A 112 23.07 -21.82 2.19
CA LYS A 112 22.94 -22.24 3.59
C LYS A 112 22.87 -21.05 4.54
N GLN A 113 21.95 -21.14 5.49
CA GLN A 113 21.71 -20.14 6.52
C GLN A 113 22.81 -20.17 7.59
N GLY A 114 23.32 -19.00 7.96
CA GLY A 114 24.19 -18.81 9.12
C GLY A 114 23.53 -17.88 10.14
N LYS A 115 24.04 -17.86 11.40
CA LYS A 115 23.57 -16.92 12.42
C LYS A 115 23.68 -15.47 11.92
N PRO A 116 22.69 -14.61 12.20
CA PRO A 116 22.73 -13.19 11.88
C PRO A 116 23.98 -12.54 12.51
N LYS A 117 24.69 -11.75 11.74
CA LYS A 117 25.79 -10.88 12.21
C LYS A 117 25.63 -9.55 11.49
N GLU A 118 25.87 -8.45 12.19
CA GLU A 118 25.91 -7.11 11.59
C GLU A 118 26.75 -7.10 10.32
N ARG A 119 26.21 -6.52 9.25
CA ARG A 119 26.90 -6.46 7.96
C ARG A 119 28.03 -5.42 8.00
N GLY A 120 29.22 -5.86 7.62
CA GLY A 120 30.38 -4.97 7.57
C GLY A 120 30.35 -3.99 6.40
N ALA A 121 31.06 -2.89 6.57
CA ALA A 121 31.16 -1.77 5.60
C ALA A 121 31.51 -2.24 4.17
N PHE A 122 32.37 -3.24 4.03
CA PHE A 122 32.79 -3.73 2.71
C PHE A 122 31.64 -4.38 1.93
N LEU A 123 30.85 -5.23 2.57
CA LEU A 123 29.69 -5.88 1.93
C LEU A 123 28.63 -4.86 1.53
N ILE A 124 28.34 -3.92 2.40
CA ILE A 124 27.37 -2.86 2.13
C ILE A 124 27.85 -2.02 0.94
N LYS A 125 29.13 -1.61 0.90
CA LYS A 125 29.68 -0.83 -0.21
C LYS A 125 29.65 -1.58 -1.53
N LEU A 126 29.96 -2.88 -1.53
CA LEU A 126 29.88 -3.73 -2.72
C LEU A 126 28.41 -3.83 -3.22
N GLY A 127 27.48 -4.11 -2.31
CA GLY A 127 26.06 -4.18 -2.63
C GLY A 127 25.51 -2.87 -3.21
N LEU A 128 25.86 -1.72 -2.63
CA LEU A 128 25.45 -0.40 -3.12
C LEU A 128 26.06 -0.07 -4.48
N THR A 129 27.31 -0.48 -4.73
CA THR A 129 27.94 -0.28 -6.05
C THR A 129 27.21 -1.09 -7.13
N MET A 130 26.83 -2.34 -6.84
CA MET A 130 26.02 -3.15 -7.73
C MET A 130 24.61 -2.54 -7.92
N TYR A 131 24.01 -2.05 -6.84
CA TYR A 131 22.71 -1.40 -6.89
C TYR A 131 22.70 -0.14 -7.77
N ASP A 132 23.73 0.71 -7.66
CA ASP A 132 23.90 1.87 -8.55
C ASP A 132 24.04 1.44 -10.01
N PHE A 133 24.74 0.34 -10.29
CA PHE A 133 24.87 -0.19 -11.64
C PHE A 133 23.50 -0.56 -12.24
N PHE A 134 22.63 -1.24 -11.49
CA PHE A 134 21.27 -1.56 -11.91
C PHE A 134 20.37 -0.33 -12.01
N SER A 135 20.65 0.73 -11.22
CA SER A 135 19.85 1.96 -11.19
C SER A 135 20.17 2.94 -12.32
N ARG A 136 21.23 2.69 -13.11
CA ARG A 136 21.71 3.62 -14.16
C ARG A 136 20.71 3.92 -15.26
N ASP A 137 19.87 2.96 -15.62
CA ASP A 137 18.92 3.06 -16.73
C ASP A 137 17.72 3.99 -16.47
N GLY A 138 17.74 4.80 -15.42
CA GLY A 138 16.61 5.67 -15.10
C GLY A 138 16.99 7.11 -14.76
N GLY A 139 18.20 7.38 -14.31
CA GLY A 139 18.69 8.75 -13.99
C GLY A 139 17.87 9.54 -12.97
N THR A 140 16.95 8.90 -12.26
CA THR A 140 15.96 9.56 -11.39
C THR A 140 16.45 9.77 -9.95
N VAL A 141 17.52 9.07 -9.53
CA VAL A 141 18.04 9.14 -8.16
C VAL A 141 19.57 9.30 -8.16
N PRO A 142 20.15 10.01 -7.17
CA PRO A 142 21.61 10.17 -7.02
C PRO A 142 22.30 8.83 -6.71
N ARG A 143 23.64 8.80 -6.91
CA ARG A 143 24.47 7.66 -6.50
C ARG A 143 24.63 7.61 -4.99
N HIS A 144 24.97 6.41 -4.47
CA HIS A 144 25.25 6.24 -3.05
C HIS A 144 26.47 7.08 -2.60
N GLN A 145 26.43 7.47 -1.34
CA GLN A 145 27.53 8.12 -0.62
C GLN A 145 27.98 7.21 0.53
N PHE A 146 29.28 7.19 0.78
CA PHE A 146 29.87 6.43 1.87
C PHE A 146 30.76 7.36 2.70
N LEU A 147 30.40 7.57 3.97
CA LEU A 147 31.05 8.52 4.86
C LEU A 147 31.71 7.80 6.03
N GLY A 148 32.92 8.26 6.39
CA GLY A 148 33.56 7.85 7.64
C GLY A 148 32.88 8.50 8.85
N ARG A 149 33.22 8.01 10.06
CA ARG A 149 32.60 8.35 11.34
C ARG A 149 32.35 9.87 11.54
N ASP A 150 33.40 10.68 11.39
CA ASP A 150 33.30 12.11 11.73
C ASP A 150 32.32 12.86 10.81
N LYS A 151 32.31 12.54 9.52
CA LYS A 151 31.34 13.08 8.56
C LYS A 151 29.95 12.54 8.80
N ALA A 152 29.81 11.25 9.13
CA ALA A 152 28.52 10.64 9.46
C ALA A 152 27.87 11.29 10.68
N LEU A 153 28.66 11.54 11.74
CA LEU A 153 28.18 12.22 12.96
C LEU A 153 27.96 13.73 12.75
N ALA A 154 28.68 14.36 11.80
CA ALA A 154 28.38 15.74 11.44
C ALA A 154 27.01 15.90 10.76
N GLU A 155 26.60 14.91 9.95
CA GLU A 155 25.29 14.90 9.30
C GLU A 155 24.14 14.41 10.22
N LEU A 156 24.44 13.44 11.11
CA LEU A 156 23.49 12.81 12.02
C LEU A 156 24.07 12.75 13.45
N PRO A 157 24.12 13.88 14.17
CA PRO A 157 24.87 14.00 15.44
C PRO A 157 24.26 13.19 16.60
N ARG A 158 23.00 12.81 16.50
CA ARG A 158 22.29 12.04 17.52
C ARG A 158 22.47 10.52 17.35
N LEU A 159 23.12 10.06 16.28
CA LEU A 159 23.43 8.64 16.12
C LEU A 159 24.37 8.15 17.24
N ARG A 160 24.29 6.86 17.49
CA ARG A 160 25.18 6.16 18.42
C ARG A 160 26.65 6.43 18.08
N GLN A 161 27.44 6.85 19.08
CA GLN A 161 28.78 7.41 18.90
C GLN A 161 29.86 6.39 18.47
N ASP A 162 29.60 5.09 18.58
CA ASP A 162 30.49 4.02 18.14
C ASP A 162 30.35 3.66 16.64
N ILE A 163 29.51 4.42 15.91
CA ILE A 163 29.40 4.29 14.45
C ILE A 163 30.78 4.46 13.78
N LYS A 164 31.07 3.59 12.80
CA LYS A 164 32.31 3.65 12.02
C LYS A 164 32.12 4.32 10.66
N TYR A 165 31.00 4.03 10.01
CA TYR A 165 30.65 4.58 8.70
C TYR A 165 29.14 4.79 8.60
N SER A 166 28.73 5.64 7.67
CA SER A 166 27.36 5.64 7.13
C SER A 166 27.38 5.44 5.62
N ALA A 167 26.40 4.73 5.12
CA ALA A 167 26.17 4.59 3.69
C ALA A 167 24.78 5.12 3.37
N THR A 168 24.70 6.11 2.48
CA THR A 168 23.44 6.73 2.06
C THR A 168 23.20 6.42 0.59
N TYR A 169 22.02 5.90 0.28
CA TYR A 169 21.56 5.61 -1.08
C TYR A 169 20.14 6.13 -1.26
N PHE A 170 19.61 6.01 -2.46
CA PHE A 170 18.27 6.50 -2.77
C PHE A 170 17.37 5.36 -3.26
N ASP A 171 16.24 5.26 -2.61
CA ASP A 171 15.09 4.48 -3.07
C ASP A 171 13.91 5.41 -3.36
N ALA A 172 12.69 4.95 -3.20
CA ALA A 172 11.50 5.78 -3.23
C ALA A 172 10.54 5.38 -2.10
N SER A 173 9.66 6.28 -1.76
CA SER A 173 8.57 6.07 -0.83
C SER A 173 7.23 6.31 -1.50
N VAL A 174 6.17 5.71 -0.97
CA VAL A 174 4.78 6.05 -1.27
C VAL A 174 4.16 6.71 -0.06
N HIS A 175 3.81 7.99 -0.17
CA HIS A 175 3.30 8.75 0.96
C HIS A 175 1.87 8.37 1.35
N ASN A 176 1.02 8.11 0.36
CA ASN A 176 -0.38 7.71 0.55
C ASN A 176 -0.68 6.47 -0.31
N PRO A 177 -0.33 5.25 0.15
CA PRO A 177 -0.56 4.03 -0.62
C PRO A 177 -2.04 3.77 -0.92
N GLU A 178 -2.94 4.16 -0.02
CA GLU A 178 -4.38 4.04 -0.17
C GLU A 178 -4.89 4.94 -1.30
N ARG A 179 -4.43 6.19 -1.34
CA ARG A 179 -4.78 7.14 -2.41
C ARG A 179 -4.25 6.67 -3.76
N LEU A 180 -3.00 6.16 -3.81
CA LEU A 180 -2.46 5.60 -5.05
C LEU A 180 -3.28 4.39 -5.53
N THR A 181 -3.72 3.52 -4.61
CA THR A 181 -4.58 2.38 -4.93
C THR A 181 -5.93 2.84 -5.51
N LEU A 182 -6.56 3.87 -4.92
CA LEU A 182 -7.79 4.46 -5.44
C LEU A 182 -7.60 5.10 -6.82
N ASP A 183 -6.50 5.80 -7.04
CA ASP A 183 -6.20 6.40 -8.36
C ASP A 183 -6.06 5.32 -9.44
N VAL A 184 -5.40 4.19 -9.11
CA VAL A 184 -5.30 3.04 -10.03
C VAL A 184 -6.67 2.45 -10.32
N LEU A 185 -7.52 2.29 -9.31
CA LEU A 185 -8.89 1.79 -9.45
C LEU A 185 -9.72 2.68 -10.36
N GLN A 186 -9.77 3.99 -10.06
CA GLN A 186 -10.55 4.98 -10.82
C GLN A 186 -10.07 5.14 -12.27
N ASP A 187 -8.76 4.99 -12.52
CA ASP A 187 -8.23 4.92 -13.88
C ASP A 187 -8.81 3.74 -14.66
N GLY A 188 -8.96 2.58 -14.00
CA GLY A 188 -9.59 1.40 -14.60
C GLY A 188 -11.06 1.63 -14.91
N GLU A 189 -11.83 2.17 -13.96
CA GLU A 189 -13.25 2.50 -14.18
C GLU A 189 -13.42 3.50 -15.33
N LYS A 190 -12.61 4.55 -15.35
CA LYS A 190 -12.61 5.56 -16.43
C LYS A 190 -12.26 4.96 -17.79
N ALA A 191 -11.29 4.06 -17.86
CA ALA A 191 -10.93 3.33 -19.08
C ALA A 191 -12.11 2.47 -19.59
N GLY A 192 -12.80 1.80 -18.67
CA GLY A 192 -14.00 1.02 -18.96
C GLY A 192 -15.15 1.84 -19.53
N LEU A 193 -15.39 3.04 -19.01
CA LEU A 193 -16.39 3.96 -19.53
C LEU A 193 -16.07 4.45 -20.96
N SER A 194 -14.80 4.68 -21.23
CA SER A 194 -14.33 5.17 -22.54
C SER A 194 -14.47 4.13 -23.66
N SER A 195 -14.58 2.86 -23.35
CA SER A 195 -14.72 1.77 -24.32
C SER A 195 -16.11 1.67 -24.99
N GLY A 196 -17.11 2.31 -24.43
CA GLY A 196 -18.38 2.72 -25.09
C GLY A 196 -19.36 1.62 -25.54
N THR A 197 -19.09 0.34 -25.31
CA THR A 197 -19.89 -0.76 -25.88
C THR A 197 -20.98 -1.32 -24.96
N LEU A 198 -20.91 -1.05 -23.65
CA LEU A 198 -21.84 -1.57 -22.66
C LEU A 198 -22.44 -0.44 -21.81
N GLN A 199 -23.71 -0.53 -21.46
CA GLN A 199 -24.32 0.36 -20.51
C GLN A 199 -23.64 0.23 -19.15
N GLY A 200 -23.12 1.32 -18.59
CA GLY A 200 -22.34 1.31 -17.34
C GLY A 200 -20.85 0.97 -17.52
N GLY A 201 -20.33 0.92 -18.77
CA GLY A 201 -18.91 0.66 -19.06
C GLY A 201 -18.53 -0.83 -19.01
N THR A 202 -17.25 -1.12 -19.31
CA THR A 202 -16.68 -2.47 -19.30
C THR A 202 -15.86 -2.78 -18.04
N ALA A 203 -15.68 -1.81 -17.12
CA ALA A 203 -14.95 -2.02 -15.88
C ALA A 203 -15.72 -1.43 -14.71
N ARG A 204 -15.91 -2.22 -13.67
CA ARG A 204 -16.61 -1.81 -12.45
C ARG A 204 -16.02 -2.48 -11.22
N ALA A 205 -15.95 -1.75 -10.13
CA ALA A 205 -15.46 -2.24 -8.86
C ALA A 205 -16.49 -1.98 -7.75
N SER A 206 -16.46 -2.79 -6.71
CA SER A 206 -17.25 -2.60 -5.50
C SER A 206 -16.45 -3.06 -4.29
N ASN A 207 -16.29 -2.18 -3.32
CA ASN A 207 -15.87 -2.56 -1.98
C ASN A 207 -17.08 -3.08 -1.17
N TYR A 208 -16.80 -3.66 -0.02
CA TYR A 208 -17.80 -4.32 0.85
C TYR A 208 -18.61 -5.41 0.14
N VAL A 209 -17.97 -6.10 -0.82
CA VAL A 209 -18.53 -7.28 -1.47
C VAL A 209 -17.56 -8.45 -1.37
N SER A 210 -17.96 -9.52 -0.71
CA SER A 210 -17.15 -10.72 -0.49
C SER A 210 -17.55 -11.88 -1.38
N LEU A 211 -16.58 -12.77 -1.67
CA LEU A 211 -16.85 -14.09 -2.20
C LEU A 211 -17.22 -15.04 -1.06
N VAL A 212 -18.41 -15.61 -1.12
CA VAL A 212 -18.89 -16.63 -0.18
C VAL A 212 -18.53 -18.03 -0.66
N GLY A 213 -18.59 -18.27 -1.97
CA GLY A 213 -18.29 -19.57 -2.56
C GLY A 213 -18.52 -19.62 -4.06
N LEU A 214 -18.51 -20.83 -4.62
CA LEU A 214 -18.93 -21.09 -5.99
C LEU A 214 -20.18 -21.97 -5.99
N GLY A 215 -21.14 -21.62 -6.83
CA GLY A 215 -22.36 -22.36 -7.04
C GLY A 215 -22.58 -22.70 -8.52
N PRO A 216 -23.70 -23.38 -8.84
CA PRO A 216 -24.02 -23.79 -10.22
C PRO A 216 -24.27 -22.57 -11.15
N HIS A 217 -24.55 -21.41 -10.59
CA HIS A 217 -24.85 -20.18 -11.34
C HIS A 217 -23.69 -19.16 -11.35
N GLY A 218 -22.53 -19.53 -10.83
CA GLY A 218 -21.36 -18.66 -10.80
C GLY A 218 -20.75 -18.49 -9.41
N ALA A 219 -20.01 -17.40 -9.21
CA ALA A 219 -19.51 -17.01 -7.91
C ALA A 219 -20.66 -16.49 -7.05
N ARG A 220 -20.82 -17.02 -5.82
CA ARG A 220 -21.75 -16.50 -4.83
C ARG A 220 -21.06 -15.36 -4.11
N LEU A 221 -21.57 -14.15 -4.29
CA LEU A 221 -21.09 -12.92 -3.66
C LEU A 221 -22.07 -12.47 -2.57
N ARG A 222 -21.56 -11.77 -1.55
CA ARG A 222 -22.37 -11.14 -0.51
C ARG A 222 -21.98 -9.68 -0.38
N ASP A 223 -22.98 -8.82 -0.38
CA ASP A 223 -22.87 -7.43 0.02
C ASP A 223 -22.76 -7.37 1.55
N GLU A 224 -21.61 -6.93 2.06
CA GLU A 224 -21.33 -6.91 3.51
C GLU A 224 -22.07 -5.76 4.24
N LEU A 225 -22.57 -4.76 3.52
CA LEU A 225 -23.35 -3.67 4.11
C LEU A 225 -24.82 -4.05 4.31
N SER A 226 -25.40 -4.77 3.35
CA SER A 226 -26.80 -5.20 3.40
C SER A 226 -26.98 -6.65 3.89
N GLY A 227 -25.94 -7.48 3.76
CA GLY A 227 -26.00 -8.93 4.00
C GLY A 227 -26.64 -9.73 2.86
N GLU A 228 -27.03 -9.08 1.76
CA GLU A 228 -27.67 -9.74 0.62
C GLU A 228 -26.67 -10.56 -0.20
N GLU A 229 -27.07 -11.78 -0.57
CA GLU A 229 -26.26 -12.66 -1.42
C GLU A 229 -26.81 -12.71 -2.84
N PHE A 230 -25.91 -12.77 -3.83
CA PHE A 230 -26.26 -12.87 -5.24
C PHE A 230 -25.22 -13.69 -6.02
N ASP A 231 -25.64 -14.26 -7.15
CA ASP A 231 -24.75 -15.00 -8.04
C ASP A 231 -24.11 -14.08 -9.07
N PHE A 232 -22.86 -14.34 -9.43
CA PHE A 232 -22.09 -13.57 -10.41
C PHE A 232 -21.34 -14.52 -11.36
N GLN A 233 -21.51 -14.34 -12.67
CA GLN A 233 -20.89 -15.17 -13.69
C GLN A 233 -19.60 -14.55 -14.22
N ALA A 234 -18.55 -15.36 -14.39
CA ALA A 234 -17.30 -14.92 -15.01
C ALA A 234 -16.62 -16.09 -15.75
N ASP A 235 -15.98 -15.81 -16.90
CA ASP A 235 -15.19 -16.80 -17.63
C ASP A 235 -13.86 -17.08 -16.91
N VAL A 236 -13.26 -16.05 -16.34
CA VAL A 236 -12.01 -16.10 -15.58
C VAL A 236 -12.19 -15.44 -14.22
N ILE A 237 -11.78 -16.13 -13.16
CA ILE A 237 -11.72 -15.59 -11.80
C ILE A 237 -10.26 -15.35 -11.45
N VAL A 238 -9.91 -14.15 -11.01
CA VAL A 238 -8.57 -13.76 -10.58
C VAL A 238 -8.57 -13.59 -9.06
N ASN A 239 -7.86 -14.46 -8.35
CA ASN A 239 -7.72 -14.41 -6.89
C ASN A 239 -6.47 -13.61 -6.51
N THR A 240 -6.65 -12.36 -6.08
CA THR A 240 -5.60 -11.43 -5.62
C THR A 240 -5.78 -11.06 -4.15
N THR A 241 -6.33 -11.96 -3.34
CA THR A 241 -6.64 -11.72 -1.93
C THR A 241 -5.41 -11.73 -0.99
N GLY A 242 -4.21 -11.70 -1.57
CA GLY A 242 -2.97 -11.57 -0.80
C GLY A 242 -2.75 -12.77 0.15
N ALA A 243 -2.61 -12.52 1.44
CA ALA A 243 -2.40 -13.58 2.42
C ALA A 243 -3.58 -14.57 2.52
N TRP A 244 -4.78 -14.17 2.11
CA TRP A 244 -6.01 -14.98 2.15
C TRP A 244 -6.28 -15.81 0.87
N VAL A 245 -5.29 -15.92 -0.04
CA VAL A 245 -5.43 -16.69 -1.30
C VAL A 245 -5.90 -18.12 -1.05
N ASP A 246 -5.35 -18.81 -0.05
CA ASP A 246 -5.70 -20.21 0.26
C ASP A 246 -7.13 -20.32 0.81
N LEU A 247 -7.54 -19.42 1.70
CA LEU A 247 -8.91 -19.39 2.22
C LEU A 247 -9.94 -19.08 1.12
N THR A 248 -9.60 -18.18 0.21
CA THR A 248 -10.43 -17.85 -0.95
C THR A 248 -10.53 -19.05 -1.90
N ASN A 249 -9.43 -19.76 -2.16
CA ASN A 249 -9.44 -20.98 -2.94
C ASN A 249 -10.27 -22.08 -2.27
N GLN A 250 -10.19 -22.22 -0.95
CA GLN A 250 -11.00 -23.15 -0.17
C GLN A 250 -12.49 -22.81 -0.28
N ALA A 251 -12.90 -21.55 -0.17
CA ALA A 251 -14.27 -21.11 -0.39
C ALA A 251 -14.75 -21.44 -1.81
N MET A 252 -13.87 -21.45 -2.80
CA MET A 252 -14.13 -21.87 -4.17
C MET A 252 -14.09 -23.41 -4.36
N GLY A 253 -14.02 -24.20 -3.30
CA GLY A 253 -14.03 -25.67 -3.34
C GLY A 253 -12.70 -26.32 -3.73
N ALA A 254 -11.55 -25.60 -3.67
CA ALA A 254 -10.23 -26.19 -3.89
C ALA A 254 -9.25 -25.79 -2.80
N ALA A 255 -8.86 -26.76 -1.99
CA ALA A 255 -7.82 -26.53 -0.99
C ALA A 255 -6.47 -26.24 -1.65
N SER A 256 -5.81 -25.19 -1.19
CA SER A 256 -4.42 -24.87 -1.56
C SER A 256 -3.61 -24.54 -0.29
N ARG A 257 -2.30 -24.59 -0.40
CA ARG A 257 -1.36 -24.28 0.69
C ARG A 257 -0.17 -23.48 0.11
N PHE A 258 -0.50 -22.35 -0.51
CA PHE A 258 0.49 -21.51 -1.18
C PHE A 258 1.14 -20.51 -0.26
N MET A 259 0.42 -20.06 0.77
CA MET A 259 0.80 -18.93 1.61
C MET A 259 1.36 -19.39 2.96
N GLY A 260 2.41 -18.69 3.40
CA GLY A 260 2.92 -18.74 4.78
C GLY A 260 2.67 -17.38 5.42
N GLY A 261 1.86 -17.33 6.48
CA GLY A 261 1.49 -16.04 7.10
C GLY A 261 2.58 -15.53 8.04
N THR A 262 3.16 -14.35 7.77
CA THR A 262 3.88 -13.58 8.78
C THR A 262 3.30 -12.18 8.88
N LYS A 263 3.13 -11.72 10.12
CA LYS A 263 2.64 -10.39 10.45
C LYS A 263 3.82 -9.41 10.61
N GLY A 264 3.68 -8.22 10.07
CA GLY A 264 4.55 -7.09 10.35
C GLY A 264 3.77 -5.92 10.87
N SER A 265 4.25 -5.33 11.97
CA SER A 265 3.65 -4.17 12.61
C SER A 265 4.53 -2.94 12.48
N HIS A 266 3.91 -1.77 12.63
CA HIS A 266 4.56 -0.46 12.65
C HIS A 266 3.86 0.42 13.68
N ILE A 267 4.61 1.39 14.23
CA ILE A 267 4.06 2.51 15.02
C ILE A 267 4.41 3.83 14.37
N VAL A 268 3.53 4.80 14.53
CA VAL A 268 3.72 6.19 14.11
C VAL A 268 3.83 7.06 15.35
N LEU A 269 4.90 7.81 15.44
CA LEU A 269 5.24 8.64 16.58
C LEU A 269 5.06 10.13 16.27
N ASP A 270 4.44 10.86 17.16
CA ASP A 270 4.55 12.31 17.28
C ASP A 270 5.72 12.63 18.21
N HIS A 271 6.90 12.82 17.64
CA HIS A 271 8.14 13.02 18.39
C HIS A 271 9.09 13.97 17.63
N PRO A 272 8.99 15.28 17.88
CA PRO A 272 9.76 16.29 17.14
C PRO A 272 11.28 16.09 17.21
N GLU A 273 11.82 15.69 18.37
CA GLU A 273 13.26 15.46 18.55
C GLU A 273 13.75 14.26 17.70
N LEU A 274 12.97 13.17 17.60
CA LEU A 274 13.32 12.04 16.76
C LEU A 274 13.18 12.40 15.27
N LEU A 275 12.15 13.16 14.91
CA LEU A 275 11.95 13.66 13.55
C LEU A 275 13.15 14.51 13.09
N GLU A 276 13.62 15.44 13.93
CA GLU A 276 14.81 16.24 13.67
C GLU A 276 16.07 15.38 13.56
N ALA A 277 16.24 14.39 14.47
CA ALA A 277 17.41 13.51 14.48
C ALA A 277 17.56 12.68 13.21
N CYS A 278 16.46 12.33 12.53
CA CYS A 278 16.49 11.67 11.23
C CYS A 278 16.99 12.55 10.08
N ASN A 279 16.98 13.87 10.25
CA ASN A 279 17.44 14.87 9.27
C ASN A 279 16.89 14.62 7.86
N GLY A 280 15.54 14.37 7.76
CA GLY A 280 14.83 14.16 6.51
C GLY A 280 15.14 12.86 5.77
N ARG A 281 15.82 11.90 6.39
CA ARG A 281 16.20 10.61 5.78
C ARG A 281 15.70 9.41 6.56
N GLU A 282 15.43 8.34 5.88
CA GLU A 282 15.18 7.05 6.50
C GLU A 282 16.47 6.49 7.10
N ILE A 283 16.41 6.00 8.33
CA ILE A 283 17.48 5.24 8.97
C ILE A 283 17.13 3.76 8.86
N PHE A 284 17.91 3.02 8.09
CA PHE A 284 17.67 1.64 7.74
C PHE A 284 18.82 0.78 8.26
N PHE A 285 18.55 -0.15 9.16
CA PHE A 285 19.62 -0.87 9.86
C PHE A 285 19.24 -2.31 10.22
N GLU A 286 20.25 -3.11 10.48
CA GLU A 286 20.09 -4.45 11.03
C GLU A 286 20.14 -4.36 12.56
N HIS A 287 19.08 -4.83 13.20
CA HIS A 287 19.01 -4.92 14.65
C HIS A 287 19.75 -6.17 15.17
N THR A 288 20.00 -6.27 16.47
CA THR A 288 20.76 -7.35 17.13
C THR A 288 20.20 -8.74 16.89
N ASP A 289 18.91 -8.86 16.61
CA ASP A 289 18.21 -10.10 16.26
C ASP A 289 18.34 -10.49 14.77
N GLY A 290 19.02 -9.65 13.96
CA GLY A 290 19.25 -9.87 12.53
C GLY A 290 18.11 -9.41 11.62
N ARG A 291 17.07 -8.78 12.18
CA ARG A 291 16.00 -8.17 11.39
C ARG A 291 16.47 -6.83 10.84
N ILE A 292 16.04 -6.54 9.62
CA ILE A 292 16.19 -5.22 9.03
C ILE A 292 14.97 -4.39 9.39
N VAL A 293 15.22 -3.23 9.96
CA VAL A 293 14.24 -2.31 10.52
C VAL A 293 14.50 -0.90 10.05
N LEU A 294 13.51 -0.03 10.25
CA LEU A 294 13.56 1.35 9.79
C LEU A 294 13.02 2.33 10.82
N ILE A 295 13.55 3.54 10.78
CA ILE A 295 13.02 4.75 11.40
C ILE A 295 12.89 5.76 10.29
N TYR A 296 11.67 6.14 9.93
CA TYR A 296 11.39 6.89 8.71
C TYR A 296 10.53 8.13 8.99
N PRO A 297 11.08 9.35 8.74
CA PRO A 297 10.32 10.60 8.87
C PRO A 297 9.30 10.73 7.73
N MET A 298 8.02 10.79 8.07
CA MET A 298 6.90 10.95 7.14
C MET A 298 6.12 12.22 7.45
N GLY A 299 6.40 13.30 6.69
CA GLY A 299 5.82 14.61 6.98
C GLY A 299 6.22 15.10 8.36
N ASP A 300 5.25 15.25 9.25
CA ASP A 300 5.40 15.71 10.63
C ASP A 300 5.44 14.55 11.65
N ARG A 301 5.55 13.30 11.20
CA ARG A 301 5.55 12.08 12.03
C ARG A 301 6.76 11.21 11.74
N VAL A 302 7.02 10.26 12.64
CA VAL A 302 8.07 9.26 12.44
C VAL A 302 7.46 7.86 12.47
N LEU A 303 7.63 7.13 11.37
CA LEU A 303 7.26 5.73 11.25
C LEU A 303 8.41 4.85 11.76
N VAL A 304 8.12 3.91 12.66
CA VAL A 304 9.08 2.91 13.16
C VAL A 304 8.56 1.51 12.86
N GLY A 305 9.39 0.66 12.27
CA GLY A 305 9.05 -0.70 11.88
C GLY A 305 10.29 -1.50 11.45
N THR A 306 10.18 -2.76 11.22
CA THR A 306 8.98 -3.59 11.24
C THR A 306 9.25 -4.87 12.03
N THR A 307 8.22 -5.50 12.54
CA THR A 307 8.31 -6.84 13.10
C THR A 307 8.13 -7.91 12.01
N ASP A 308 8.41 -9.15 12.35
CA ASP A 308 8.19 -10.32 11.49
C ASP A 308 7.89 -11.50 12.40
N VAL A 309 6.61 -11.69 12.70
CA VAL A 309 6.10 -12.71 13.62
C VAL A 309 5.12 -13.62 12.89
N ASP A 310 5.07 -14.89 13.26
CA ASP A 310 4.09 -15.81 12.70
C ASP A 310 2.68 -15.30 12.97
N ALA A 311 1.79 -15.45 11.99
CA ALA A 311 0.41 -15.00 12.06
C ALA A 311 -0.54 -16.16 11.81
N ASP A 312 -1.56 -16.27 12.67
CA ASP A 312 -2.75 -17.07 12.38
C ASP A 312 -3.67 -16.26 11.45
N MET A 313 -4.06 -16.86 10.33
CA MET A 313 -4.95 -16.21 9.36
C MET A 313 -6.40 -16.09 9.85
N GLY A 314 -6.75 -16.77 10.94
CA GLY A 314 -8.05 -16.65 11.60
C GLY A 314 -8.11 -15.53 12.65
N GLU A 315 -6.97 -14.92 12.99
CA GLU A 315 -6.86 -13.86 13.98
C GLU A 315 -6.66 -12.48 13.33
N ASP A 316 -7.08 -11.44 14.04
CA ASP A 316 -6.86 -10.06 13.61
C ASP A 316 -5.37 -9.69 13.69
N ALA A 317 -4.86 -9.09 12.64
CA ALA A 317 -3.50 -8.54 12.64
C ALA A 317 -3.46 -7.22 13.41
N VAL A 318 -3.04 -7.27 14.66
CA VAL A 318 -2.90 -6.08 15.53
C VAL A 318 -1.47 -5.93 16.03
N CYS A 319 -1.02 -4.70 16.29
CA CYS A 319 0.25 -4.40 16.91
C CYS A 319 0.17 -4.70 18.42
N THR A 320 0.95 -5.66 18.92
CA THR A 320 0.97 -6.07 20.32
C THR A 320 1.84 -5.15 21.18
N ASP A 321 1.69 -5.21 22.52
CA ASP A 321 2.55 -4.45 23.43
C ASP A 321 4.02 -4.88 23.35
N ALA A 322 4.27 -6.17 23.15
CA ALA A 322 5.63 -6.68 22.95
C ALA A 322 6.28 -6.12 21.66
N GLU A 323 5.50 -5.93 20.59
CA GLU A 323 5.98 -5.28 19.37
C GLU A 323 6.25 -3.78 19.58
N VAL A 324 5.43 -3.10 20.39
CA VAL A 324 5.67 -1.70 20.77
C VAL A 324 6.98 -1.56 21.56
N ASP A 325 7.21 -2.43 22.56
CA ASP A 325 8.44 -2.42 23.34
C ASP A 325 9.68 -2.71 22.46
N TYR A 326 9.55 -3.61 21.51
CA TYR A 326 10.58 -3.84 20.49
C TYR A 326 10.88 -2.60 19.65
N PHE A 327 9.88 -1.83 19.23
CA PHE A 327 10.10 -0.58 18.49
C PHE A 327 10.81 0.49 19.32
N PHE A 328 10.55 0.58 20.61
CA PHE A 328 11.28 1.48 21.49
C PHE A 328 12.76 1.09 21.62
N ASP A 329 13.03 -0.23 21.70
CA ASP A 329 14.40 -0.75 21.67
C ASP A 329 15.11 -0.42 20.36
N LEU A 330 14.43 -0.50 19.20
CA LEU A 330 14.99 -0.08 17.91
C LEU A 330 15.45 1.38 17.90
N VAL A 331 14.61 2.29 18.43
CA VAL A 331 14.97 3.71 18.51
C VAL A 331 16.17 3.90 19.43
N GLY A 332 16.16 3.28 20.63
CA GLY A 332 17.26 3.34 21.59
C GLY A 332 18.57 2.76 21.07
N HIS A 333 18.49 1.73 20.21
CA HIS A 333 19.66 1.13 19.57
C HIS A 333 20.43 2.10 18.66
N VAL A 334 19.72 2.95 17.93
CA VAL A 334 20.32 3.87 16.95
C VAL A 334 20.50 5.27 17.53
N PHE A 335 19.53 5.74 18.31
CA PHE A 335 19.48 7.07 18.93
C PHE A 335 19.44 6.96 20.47
N PRO A 336 20.50 6.54 21.14
CA PRO A 336 20.48 6.22 22.56
C PRO A 336 20.19 7.41 23.50
N THR A 337 20.24 8.62 22.99
CA THR A 337 19.93 9.86 23.72
C THR A 337 18.50 10.32 23.56
N ILE A 338 17.69 9.63 22.74
CA ILE A 338 16.28 9.97 22.49
C ILE A 338 15.39 8.96 23.20
N SER A 339 14.56 9.46 24.11
CA SER A 339 13.64 8.63 24.89
C SER A 339 12.26 8.63 24.24
N VAL A 340 11.75 7.47 23.89
CA VAL A 340 10.39 7.27 23.38
C VAL A 340 9.55 6.50 24.39
N ASN A 341 8.26 6.82 24.45
CA ASN A 341 7.30 6.13 25.30
C ASN A 341 5.94 6.00 24.58
N ARG A 342 4.96 5.36 25.24
CA ARG A 342 3.65 5.09 24.66
C ARG A 342 2.84 6.34 24.34
N ASP A 343 3.06 7.45 25.05
CA ASP A 343 2.34 8.71 24.82
C ASP A 343 2.69 9.37 23.49
N HIS A 344 3.85 9.02 22.91
CA HIS A 344 4.24 9.49 21.59
C HIS A 344 3.56 8.72 20.45
N ILE A 345 2.91 7.57 20.73
CA ILE A 345 2.25 6.76 19.68
C ILE A 345 0.93 7.43 19.31
N VAL A 346 0.83 7.87 18.07
CA VAL A 346 -0.42 8.45 17.53
C VAL A 346 -1.18 7.49 16.63
N TYR A 347 -0.50 6.45 16.12
CA TYR A 347 -1.11 5.43 15.27
C TYR A 347 -0.26 4.16 15.27
N SER A 348 -0.88 3.02 15.09
CA SER A 348 -0.21 1.77 14.79
C SER A 348 -0.96 1.01 13.71
N PHE A 349 -0.26 0.15 12.99
CA PHE A 349 -0.89 -0.74 12.03
C PHE A 349 -0.10 -2.03 11.87
N SER A 350 -0.82 -3.06 11.47
CA SER A 350 -0.27 -4.39 11.22
C SER A 350 -0.88 -5.00 9.97
N GLY A 351 -0.10 -5.84 9.30
CA GLY A 351 -0.60 -6.56 8.13
C GLY A 351 0.08 -7.91 7.96
N VAL A 352 -0.67 -8.87 7.45
CA VAL A 352 -0.12 -10.20 7.12
C VAL A 352 0.50 -10.14 5.72
N ARG A 353 1.78 -10.48 5.63
CA ARG A 353 2.52 -10.46 4.37
C ARG A 353 2.09 -11.60 3.46
N PRO A 354 1.81 -11.35 2.18
CA PRO A 354 1.53 -12.41 1.21
C PRO A 354 2.83 -13.11 0.76
N LEU A 355 3.46 -13.84 1.69
CA LEU A 355 4.67 -14.59 1.41
C LEU A 355 4.34 -16.00 0.96
N PRO A 356 4.99 -16.52 -0.10
CA PRO A 356 4.93 -17.94 -0.43
C PRO A 356 5.37 -18.79 0.77
N ARG A 357 4.71 -19.92 0.98
CA ARG A 357 5.06 -20.84 2.07
C ARG A 357 6.43 -21.43 1.86
N HIS A 358 7.20 -21.50 2.95
CA HIS A 358 8.48 -22.17 3.05
C HIS A 358 8.57 -22.89 4.40
N ASP A 359 8.57 -24.21 4.37
CA ASP A 359 8.53 -25.03 5.58
C ASP A 359 9.89 -25.09 6.33
N GLU A 360 10.99 -24.64 5.70
CA GLU A 360 12.36 -24.80 6.25
C GLU A 360 13.18 -23.50 6.36
N THR A 361 12.61 -22.33 6.07
CA THR A 361 13.36 -21.07 5.94
C THR A 361 12.86 -20.00 6.90
N GLN A 362 13.77 -19.28 7.56
CA GLN A 362 13.40 -18.11 8.37
C GLN A 362 12.69 -17.06 7.49
N PRO A 363 11.64 -16.38 8.00
CA PRO A 363 10.80 -15.46 7.21
C PRO A 363 11.57 -14.41 6.41
N GLY A 364 12.68 -13.91 6.96
CA GLY A 364 13.53 -12.92 6.31
C GLY A 364 14.26 -13.39 5.04
N PHE A 365 14.34 -14.69 4.78
CA PHE A 365 15.03 -15.30 3.62
C PHE A 365 14.05 -15.86 2.59
N VAL A 366 12.75 -15.78 2.84
CA VAL A 366 11.72 -16.24 1.90
C VAL A 366 11.77 -15.37 0.64
N SER A 367 11.82 -16.01 -0.53
CA SER A 367 11.75 -15.30 -1.81
C SER A 367 10.50 -14.42 -1.88
N ARG A 368 10.69 -13.19 -2.31
CA ARG A 368 9.60 -12.21 -2.53
C ARG A 368 9.12 -12.22 -3.98
N ASP A 369 9.59 -13.18 -4.78
CA ASP A 369 9.11 -13.37 -6.14
C ASP A 369 7.68 -13.90 -6.13
N TYR A 370 6.91 -13.54 -7.15
CA TYR A 370 5.53 -13.96 -7.28
C TYR A 370 5.39 -15.04 -8.36
N ARG A 371 4.31 -15.81 -8.25
CA ARG A 371 3.87 -16.73 -9.28
C ARG A 371 2.35 -16.71 -9.42
N ILE A 372 1.87 -17.12 -10.58
CA ILE A 372 0.45 -17.20 -10.87
C ILE A 372 0.11 -18.69 -11.01
N GLU A 373 -0.76 -19.17 -10.13
CA GLU A 373 -1.22 -20.56 -10.13
C GLU A 373 -2.55 -20.66 -10.87
N ARG A 374 -2.59 -21.53 -11.87
CA ARG A 374 -3.76 -21.77 -12.72
C ARG A 374 -4.50 -23.03 -12.28
N SER A 375 -5.79 -22.93 -12.09
CA SER A 375 -6.67 -24.08 -11.85
C SER A 375 -7.97 -23.96 -12.66
N VAL A 376 -8.57 -25.10 -12.98
CA VAL A 376 -9.85 -25.17 -13.68
C VAL A 376 -10.86 -25.84 -12.74
N ARG A 377 -12.04 -25.29 -12.62
CA ARG A 377 -13.10 -25.86 -11.78
C ARG A 377 -13.88 -26.89 -12.57
N THR A 378 -13.89 -28.15 -12.08
CA THR A 378 -14.57 -29.30 -12.70
C THR A 378 -15.44 -30.02 -11.66
N GLY A 379 -16.39 -30.86 -12.10
CA GLY A 379 -17.29 -31.62 -11.23
C GLY A 379 -18.40 -30.77 -10.61
N ASP A 380 -18.83 -31.09 -9.40
CA ASP A 380 -19.90 -30.38 -8.67
C ASP A 380 -19.54 -28.90 -8.36
N ALA A 381 -18.25 -28.58 -8.43
CA ALA A 381 -17.73 -27.22 -8.34
C ALA A 381 -17.52 -26.56 -9.73
N ALA A 382 -18.02 -27.17 -10.81
CA ALA A 382 -18.00 -26.56 -12.13
C ALA A 382 -18.92 -25.35 -12.13
N VAL A 383 -18.34 -24.16 -12.25
CA VAL A 383 -19.10 -22.93 -12.38
C VAL A 383 -19.50 -22.80 -13.83
N ALA A 384 -20.79 -22.65 -14.09
CA ALA A 384 -21.27 -22.29 -15.42
C ALA A 384 -20.79 -20.86 -15.74
N THR A 385 -19.94 -20.75 -16.73
CA THR A 385 -19.56 -19.46 -17.30
C THR A 385 -20.65 -18.98 -18.28
N PRO A 386 -20.70 -17.70 -18.64
CA PRO A 386 -21.57 -17.21 -19.71
C PRO A 386 -21.41 -17.98 -21.03
N GLY A 387 -20.23 -18.55 -21.27
CA GLY A 387 -19.93 -19.39 -22.45
C GLY A 387 -20.14 -20.89 -22.25
N GLY A 388 -20.66 -21.36 -21.11
CA GLY A 388 -20.91 -22.79 -20.83
C GLY A 388 -19.65 -23.64 -20.63
N LYS A 389 -18.48 -23.01 -20.40
CA LYS A 389 -17.19 -23.66 -20.10
C LYS A 389 -16.94 -23.67 -18.59
N ALA A 390 -16.05 -24.53 -18.12
CA ALA A 390 -15.58 -24.47 -16.74
C ALA A 390 -14.78 -23.18 -16.48
N ALA A 391 -15.05 -22.48 -15.37
CA ALA A 391 -14.32 -21.28 -15.03
C ALA A 391 -12.85 -21.57 -14.73
N VAL A 392 -11.97 -20.72 -15.26
CA VAL A 392 -10.54 -20.73 -14.94
C VAL A 392 -10.29 -19.83 -13.75
N VAL A 393 -9.54 -20.31 -12.77
CA VAL A 393 -9.08 -19.52 -11.61
C VAL A 393 -7.59 -19.30 -11.71
N LEU A 394 -7.18 -18.03 -11.68
CA LEU A 394 -5.78 -17.60 -11.60
C LEU A 394 -5.52 -17.02 -10.21
N SER A 395 -4.70 -17.70 -9.41
CA SER A 395 -4.38 -17.29 -8.04
C SER A 395 -2.99 -16.66 -7.99
N LEU A 396 -2.90 -15.44 -7.47
CA LEU A 396 -1.63 -14.76 -7.25
C LEU A 396 -1.01 -15.22 -5.93
N VAL A 397 0.19 -15.78 -6.00
CA VAL A 397 0.97 -16.20 -4.84
C VAL A 397 2.17 -15.27 -4.69
N GLY A 398 2.27 -14.52 -3.59
CA GLY A 398 3.30 -13.53 -3.38
C GLY A 398 2.94 -12.16 -3.96
N GLY A 399 3.96 -11.38 -4.30
CA GLY A 399 3.82 -10.02 -4.83
C GLY A 399 4.25 -8.95 -3.83
N LYS A 400 4.60 -7.77 -4.35
CA LYS A 400 5.04 -6.62 -3.56
C LYS A 400 4.64 -5.29 -4.22
N TRP A 401 4.58 -4.25 -3.41
CA TRP A 401 4.25 -2.89 -3.84
C TRP A 401 5.07 -2.42 -5.04
N THR A 402 6.40 -2.53 -4.95
CA THR A 402 7.30 -1.98 -5.98
C THR A 402 7.00 -2.51 -7.38
N THR A 403 6.60 -3.77 -7.51
CA THR A 403 6.44 -4.43 -8.81
C THR A 403 4.97 -4.64 -9.22
N PHE A 404 4.00 -4.04 -8.51
CA PHE A 404 2.58 -4.29 -8.75
C PHE A 404 2.16 -4.06 -10.21
N ARG A 405 2.71 -3.01 -10.85
CA ARG A 405 2.38 -2.68 -12.23
C ARG A 405 2.85 -3.77 -13.20
N ALA A 406 4.11 -4.24 -13.07
CA ALA A 406 4.65 -5.32 -13.90
C ALA A 406 3.92 -6.64 -13.63
N LEU A 407 3.63 -6.94 -12.37
CA LEU A 407 2.82 -8.09 -11.96
C LEU A 407 1.43 -8.03 -12.60
N ALA A 408 0.77 -6.88 -12.57
CA ALA A 408 -0.53 -6.68 -13.22
C ALA A 408 -0.46 -6.94 -14.73
N GLU A 409 0.60 -6.49 -15.42
CA GLU A 409 0.83 -6.83 -16.83
C GLU A 409 0.97 -8.35 -17.07
N HIS A 410 1.69 -9.07 -16.20
CA HIS A 410 1.82 -10.52 -16.29
C HIS A 410 0.48 -11.22 -16.05
N MET A 411 -0.24 -10.88 -15.00
CA MET A 411 -1.57 -11.42 -14.71
C MET A 411 -2.55 -11.15 -15.86
N THR A 412 -2.58 -9.93 -16.37
CA THR A 412 -3.41 -9.56 -17.53
C THR A 412 -3.03 -10.37 -18.77
N ASN A 413 -1.75 -10.63 -19.04
CA ASN A 413 -1.34 -11.46 -20.17
C ASN A 413 -1.86 -12.90 -20.04
N ASP A 414 -1.88 -13.46 -18.82
CA ASP A 414 -2.42 -14.79 -18.57
C ASP A 414 -3.94 -14.80 -18.77
N VAL A 415 -4.65 -13.79 -18.25
CA VAL A 415 -6.10 -13.63 -18.48
C VAL A 415 -6.42 -13.48 -19.96
N LEU A 416 -5.70 -12.64 -20.69
CA LEU A 416 -5.92 -12.45 -22.13
C LEU A 416 -5.71 -13.75 -22.92
N ARG A 417 -4.75 -14.58 -22.51
CA ARG A 417 -4.51 -15.91 -23.10
C ARG A 417 -5.71 -16.83 -22.88
N GLU A 418 -6.29 -16.86 -21.69
CA GLU A 418 -7.51 -17.63 -21.39
C GLU A 418 -8.71 -17.15 -22.22
N LEU A 419 -8.82 -15.84 -22.45
CA LEU A 419 -9.88 -15.22 -23.25
C LEU A 419 -9.62 -15.29 -24.77
N GLY A 420 -8.44 -15.76 -25.20
CA GLY A 420 -8.05 -15.77 -26.62
C GLY A 420 -7.85 -14.38 -27.23
N GLN A 421 -7.47 -13.40 -26.39
CA GLN A 421 -7.28 -12.00 -26.79
C GLN A 421 -5.80 -11.61 -26.79
N ALA A 422 -5.44 -10.63 -27.63
CA ALA A 422 -4.10 -10.04 -27.65
C ALA A 422 -4.05 -8.73 -26.86
N ARG A 423 -2.88 -8.45 -26.25
CA ARG A 423 -2.62 -7.16 -25.58
C ARG A 423 -2.61 -6.01 -26.58
N LYS A 424 -3.29 -4.91 -26.25
CA LYS A 424 -3.40 -3.70 -27.09
C LYS A 424 -2.43 -2.61 -26.64
N ILE A 425 -2.26 -2.42 -25.31
CA ILE A 425 -1.48 -1.33 -24.75
C ILE A 425 -0.67 -1.80 -23.52
N SER A 426 0.50 -1.19 -23.30
CA SER A 426 1.30 -1.38 -22.09
C SER A 426 1.09 -0.23 -21.12
N THR A 427 1.01 -0.55 -19.82
CA THR A 427 0.87 0.43 -18.72
C THR A 427 2.20 1.07 -18.30
N ALA A 428 3.34 0.63 -18.85
CA ALA A 428 4.69 0.99 -18.38
C ALA A 428 4.99 2.49 -18.34
N LYS A 429 4.31 3.29 -19.17
CA LYS A 429 4.50 4.75 -19.27
C LYS A 429 3.21 5.54 -19.03
N LEU A 430 2.12 4.87 -18.72
CA LEU A 430 0.84 5.55 -18.51
C LEU A 430 0.80 6.17 -17.11
N PRO A 431 0.59 7.48 -16.98
CA PRO A 431 0.41 8.12 -15.70
C PRO A 431 -0.71 7.45 -14.89
N ILE A 432 -0.59 7.51 -13.58
CA ILE A 432 -1.60 7.03 -12.64
C ILE A 432 -2.29 8.25 -12.05
N GLY A 433 -3.61 8.31 -12.20
CA GLY A 433 -4.44 9.33 -11.60
C GLY A 433 -3.94 10.75 -11.83
N GLY A 434 -3.81 11.47 -10.74
CA GLY A 434 -3.27 12.85 -10.72
C GLY A 434 -1.79 12.99 -11.04
N GLY A 435 -1.11 11.91 -11.44
CA GLY A 435 0.25 11.97 -11.99
C GLY A 435 0.31 12.48 -13.44
N ALA A 436 -0.83 12.47 -14.14
CA ALA A 436 -0.91 13.02 -15.49
C ALA A 436 -0.72 14.54 -15.48
N GLY A 437 0.36 15.04 -16.12
CA GLY A 437 0.65 16.47 -16.14
C GLY A 437 1.07 17.07 -14.80
N TYR A 438 1.47 16.24 -13.82
CA TYR A 438 1.97 16.73 -12.53
C TYR A 438 3.24 17.56 -12.71
N PRO A 439 3.37 18.72 -12.03
CA PRO A 439 4.54 19.58 -12.13
C PRO A 439 5.83 18.83 -11.79
N ALA A 440 6.85 18.99 -12.62
CA ALA A 440 8.12 18.27 -12.47
C ALA A 440 9.10 18.94 -11.49
N THR A 441 8.87 20.20 -11.12
CA THR A 441 9.74 21.00 -10.25
C THR A 441 8.94 21.72 -9.17
N ALA A 442 9.62 22.12 -8.09
CA ALA A 442 9.01 22.88 -7.01
C ALA A 442 8.43 24.23 -7.50
N GLU A 443 9.11 24.89 -8.44
CA GLU A 443 8.63 26.12 -9.07
C GLU A 443 7.34 25.86 -9.85
N GLY A 444 7.27 24.76 -10.60
CA GLY A 444 6.07 24.34 -11.32
C GLY A 444 4.90 24.01 -10.39
N GLU A 445 5.18 23.37 -9.23
CA GLU A 445 4.16 23.15 -8.19
C GLU A 445 3.62 24.48 -7.64
N GLN A 446 4.50 25.46 -7.36
CA GLN A 446 4.10 26.78 -6.90
C GLN A 446 3.29 27.56 -7.95
N GLU A 447 3.64 27.46 -9.23
CA GLU A 447 2.88 28.05 -10.32
C GLU A 447 1.50 27.41 -10.45
N TRP A 448 1.44 26.07 -10.35
CA TRP A 448 0.18 25.34 -10.35
C TRP A 448 -0.72 25.77 -9.18
N ILE A 449 -0.18 25.87 -7.97
CA ILE A 449 -0.90 26.33 -6.78
C ILE A 449 -1.46 27.74 -7.02
N LYS A 450 -0.63 28.68 -7.44
CA LYS A 450 -1.05 30.08 -7.73
C LYS A 450 -2.19 30.14 -8.75
N LYS A 451 -2.11 29.35 -9.81
CA LYS A 451 -3.13 29.29 -10.87
C LYS A 451 -4.51 28.89 -10.34
N HIS A 452 -4.55 28.03 -9.31
CA HIS A 452 -5.80 27.45 -8.81
C HIS A 452 -6.34 28.13 -7.55
N MET A 453 -5.62 29.11 -6.99
CA MET A 453 -6.11 29.94 -5.89
C MET A 453 -7.38 30.72 -6.29
N GLY A 454 -8.18 31.09 -5.30
CA GLY A 454 -9.39 31.87 -5.50
C GLY A 454 -10.17 32.07 -4.20
N PRO A 455 -11.37 32.63 -4.25
CA PRO A 455 -12.22 32.77 -3.08
C PRO A 455 -12.41 31.42 -2.38
N GLY A 456 -12.10 31.35 -1.07
CA GLY A 456 -12.16 30.13 -0.28
C GLY A 456 -10.99 29.13 -0.49
N LEU A 457 -10.12 29.37 -1.48
CA LEU A 457 -8.98 28.50 -1.85
C LEU A 457 -7.67 29.29 -1.74
N ASN A 458 -7.12 29.38 -0.53
CA ASN A 458 -5.79 29.93 -0.29
C ASN A 458 -4.69 28.94 -0.72
N ALA A 459 -3.43 29.39 -0.73
CA ALA A 459 -2.30 28.57 -1.17
C ALA A 459 -2.18 27.23 -0.43
N GLY A 460 -2.28 27.23 0.92
CA GLY A 460 -2.18 26.01 1.71
C GLY A 460 -3.32 25.02 1.44
N ARG A 461 -4.53 25.52 1.17
CA ARG A 461 -5.66 24.66 0.80
C ARG A 461 -5.45 24.01 -0.58
N VAL A 462 -4.98 24.78 -1.56
CA VAL A 462 -4.69 24.29 -2.92
C VAL A 462 -3.53 23.31 -2.90
N GLU A 463 -2.49 23.57 -2.10
CA GLU A 463 -1.36 22.65 -1.87
C GLU A 463 -1.83 21.34 -1.25
N GLY A 464 -2.70 21.37 -0.25
CA GLY A 464 -3.29 20.18 0.35
C GLY A 464 -4.09 19.34 -0.65
N LEU A 465 -4.84 19.98 -1.54
CA LEU A 465 -5.57 19.31 -2.62
C LEU A 465 -4.60 18.71 -3.65
N LEU A 466 -3.55 19.44 -4.07
CA LEU A 466 -2.54 18.92 -4.99
C LEU A 466 -1.81 17.72 -4.40
N THR A 467 -1.48 17.75 -3.11
CA THR A 467 -0.83 16.64 -2.39
C THR A 467 -1.74 15.41 -2.32
N ARG A 468 -3.06 15.60 -2.09
CA ARG A 468 -4.02 14.50 -1.93
C ARG A 468 -4.48 13.89 -3.24
N TYR A 469 -4.61 14.67 -4.31
CA TYR A 469 -5.24 14.24 -5.58
C TYR A 469 -4.31 14.38 -6.80
N GLY A 470 -3.11 14.95 -6.65
CA GLY A 470 -2.30 15.34 -7.79
C GLY A 470 -3.05 16.33 -8.68
N THR A 471 -2.90 16.27 -9.98
CA THR A 471 -3.63 17.14 -10.92
C THR A 471 -5.15 16.87 -10.99
N ARG A 472 -5.63 15.70 -10.51
CA ARG A 472 -7.08 15.47 -10.29
C ARG A 472 -7.70 16.46 -9.29
N ALA A 473 -6.89 17.18 -8.53
CA ALA A 473 -7.36 18.30 -7.71
C ALA A 473 -8.12 19.34 -8.53
N GLU A 474 -7.91 19.43 -9.86
CA GLU A 474 -8.71 20.31 -10.72
C GLU A 474 -10.21 19.94 -10.71
N ASP A 475 -10.53 18.64 -10.74
CA ASP A 475 -11.91 18.14 -10.66
C ASP A 475 -12.53 18.47 -9.29
N VAL A 476 -11.75 18.26 -8.22
CA VAL A 476 -12.17 18.59 -6.85
C VAL A 476 -12.39 20.10 -6.70
N ILE A 477 -11.46 20.93 -7.16
CA ILE A 477 -11.56 22.40 -7.13
C ILE A 477 -12.80 22.89 -7.91
N ALA A 478 -13.07 22.28 -9.06
CA ALA A 478 -14.27 22.59 -9.83
C ALA A 478 -15.55 22.25 -9.03
N TYR A 479 -15.56 21.09 -8.37
CA TYR A 479 -16.68 20.69 -7.50
C TYR A 479 -16.86 21.64 -6.31
N LEU A 480 -15.77 22.03 -5.64
CA LEU A 480 -15.82 22.99 -4.52
C LEU A 480 -16.41 24.35 -4.98
N LYS A 481 -15.97 24.85 -6.13
CA LYS A 481 -16.43 26.14 -6.70
C LYS A 481 -17.89 26.13 -7.20
N ALA A 482 -18.42 24.95 -7.52
CA ALA A 482 -19.81 24.81 -8.00
C ALA A 482 -20.86 24.95 -6.88
N GLY A 483 -20.47 25.08 -5.61
CA GLY A 483 -21.39 25.28 -4.49
C GLY A 483 -20.77 26.09 -3.36
N ASN A 484 -21.52 26.21 -2.27
CA ASN A 484 -21.06 26.88 -1.04
C ASN A 484 -20.18 25.94 -0.26
N ASP A 485 -18.87 26.00 -0.46
CA ASP A 485 -17.91 25.25 0.34
C ASP A 485 -17.60 25.99 1.65
N ALA A 486 -17.46 25.23 2.73
CA ALA A 486 -17.06 25.75 4.04
C ALA A 486 -15.99 24.84 4.65
N PRO A 487 -14.93 25.39 5.27
CA PRO A 487 -13.97 24.58 6.02
C PRO A 487 -14.68 23.90 7.18
N LEU A 488 -14.21 22.71 7.57
CA LEU A 488 -14.64 22.08 8.81
C LEU A 488 -14.17 22.90 10.02
N ARG A 489 -14.91 22.82 11.13
CA ARG A 489 -14.57 23.51 12.38
C ARG A 489 -13.47 22.79 13.14
N SER A 490 -13.52 21.47 13.15
CA SER A 490 -12.59 20.58 13.86
C SER A 490 -11.25 20.38 13.14
N THR A 491 -11.17 20.69 11.85
CA THR A 491 -9.91 20.62 11.09
C THR A 491 -9.90 21.62 9.92
N ARG A 492 -8.71 22.16 9.63
CA ARG A 492 -8.50 23.01 8.45
C ARG A 492 -8.09 22.22 7.20
N GLU A 493 -7.91 20.93 7.31
CA GLU A 493 -7.40 20.09 6.22
C GLU A 493 -8.48 19.68 5.23
N LEU A 494 -9.75 19.74 5.66
CA LEU A 494 -10.91 19.32 4.88
C LEU A 494 -11.98 20.42 4.88
N SER A 495 -12.88 20.31 3.91
CA SER A 495 -14.09 21.12 3.82
C SER A 495 -15.33 20.24 3.62
N VAL A 496 -16.50 20.83 3.84
CA VAL A 496 -17.78 20.14 3.70
C VAL A 496 -17.92 19.50 2.31
N ARG A 497 -17.69 20.30 1.26
CA ARG A 497 -17.85 19.81 -0.10
C ARG A 497 -16.76 18.82 -0.54
N GLU A 498 -15.56 18.88 0.04
CA GLU A 498 -14.56 17.84 -0.24
C GLU A 498 -15.00 16.49 0.31
N LEU A 499 -15.63 16.45 1.50
CA LEU A 499 -16.22 15.21 2.04
C LEU A 499 -17.37 14.69 1.19
N GLU A 500 -18.25 15.60 0.72
CA GLU A 500 -19.32 15.24 -0.20
C GLU A 500 -18.75 14.65 -1.50
N PHE A 501 -17.66 15.23 -2.03
CA PHE A 501 -16.97 14.72 -3.20
C PHE A 501 -16.44 13.30 -2.96
N MET A 502 -15.78 13.05 -1.83
CA MET A 502 -15.28 11.71 -1.46
C MET A 502 -16.43 10.70 -1.37
N ALA A 503 -17.53 11.06 -0.69
CA ALA A 503 -18.69 10.19 -0.55
C ALA A 503 -19.32 9.81 -1.91
N GLN A 504 -19.38 10.75 -2.84
CA GLN A 504 -20.02 10.56 -4.16
C GLN A 504 -19.11 9.89 -5.19
N ASN A 505 -17.77 10.01 -5.07
CA ASN A 505 -16.84 9.63 -6.13
C ASN A 505 -15.78 8.59 -5.71
N GLU A 506 -15.70 8.24 -4.42
CA GLU A 506 -14.63 7.39 -3.91
C GLU A 506 -15.14 6.16 -3.14
N GLN A 507 -16.39 5.77 -3.37
CA GLN A 507 -17.01 4.57 -2.81
C GLN A 507 -16.78 4.46 -1.28
N VAL A 508 -17.08 5.51 -0.53
CA VAL A 508 -17.06 5.49 0.94
C VAL A 508 -18.19 4.61 1.44
N GLY A 509 -17.89 3.57 2.22
CA GLY A 509 -18.89 2.72 2.86
C GLY A 509 -19.11 3.08 4.32
N HIS A 510 -18.03 3.39 5.04
CA HIS A 510 -18.05 3.74 6.45
C HIS A 510 -17.28 5.04 6.73
N LEU A 511 -17.60 5.70 7.86
CA LEU A 511 -16.87 6.89 8.32
C LEU A 511 -15.36 6.64 8.43
N VAL A 512 -14.95 5.46 8.88
CA VAL A 512 -13.56 5.08 9.05
C VAL A 512 -12.77 5.06 7.75
N ASP A 513 -13.42 4.87 6.59
CA ASP A 513 -12.77 4.89 5.28
C ASP A 513 -12.19 6.28 4.97
N VAL A 514 -12.90 7.33 5.36
CA VAL A 514 -12.42 8.71 5.21
C VAL A 514 -11.20 8.95 6.09
N LEU A 515 -11.22 8.47 7.33
CA LEU A 515 -10.16 8.73 8.31
C LEU A 515 -8.83 8.03 7.98
N ILE A 516 -8.90 6.82 7.43
CA ILE A 516 -7.72 5.96 7.21
C ILE A 516 -7.30 5.95 5.74
N ARG A 517 -8.26 5.89 4.78
CA ARG A 517 -7.94 5.56 3.39
C ARG A 517 -8.22 6.67 2.38
N ARG A 518 -9.10 7.63 2.68
CA ARG A 518 -9.31 8.81 1.82
C ARG A 518 -8.47 9.99 2.27
N THR A 519 -8.06 9.99 3.55
CA THR A 519 -7.19 11.00 4.16
C THR A 519 -6.10 10.33 5.01
N SER A 520 -5.16 11.11 5.52
CA SER A 520 -4.14 10.68 6.48
C SER A 520 -4.46 11.11 7.93
N LEU A 521 -5.71 11.45 8.22
CA LEU A 521 -6.10 11.99 9.53
C LEU A 521 -5.78 11.04 10.68
N ALA A 522 -6.13 9.74 10.53
CA ALA A 522 -5.84 8.74 11.55
C ALA A 522 -4.33 8.49 11.69
N PHE A 523 -3.62 8.30 10.58
CA PHE A 523 -2.17 8.08 10.54
C PHE A 523 -1.39 9.21 11.25
N ARG A 524 -1.84 10.46 11.11
CA ARG A 524 -1.20 11.63 11.71
C ARG A 524 -1.66 11.91 13.15
N GLY A 525 -2.57 11.11 13.71
CA GLY A 525 -3.09 11.30 15.07
C GLY A 525 -3.97 12.54 15.21
N LEU A 526 -4.69 12.93 14.15
CA LEU A 526 -5.53 14.14 14.13
C LEU A 526 -7.00 13.85 14.43
N VAL A 527 -7.35 12.61 14.78
CA VAL A 527 -8.74 12.22 15.03
C VAL A 527 -9.13 12.57 16.48
N THR A 528 -10.16 13.40 16.59
CA THR A 528 -10.79 13.77 17.87
C THR A 528 -12.28 13.39 17.85
N GLY A 529 -12.93 13.33 19.03
CA GLY A 529 -14.36 13.08 19.11
C GLY A 529 -15.20 14.16 18.39
N GLU A 530 -14.75 15.42 18.45
CA GLU A 530 -15.38 16.52 17.72
C GLU A 530 -15.29 16.31 16.20
N LEU A 531 -14.11 15.92 15.70
CA LEU A 531 -13.90 15.61 14.29
C LEU A 531 -14.78 14.45 13.82
N LEU A 532 -14.87 13.36 14.57
CA LEU A 532 -15.72 12.22 14.22
C LEU A 532 -17.19 12.63 14.07
N ASN A 533 -17.71 13.39 15.04
CA ASN A 533 -19.10 13.86 15.02
C ASN A 533 -19.35 14.83 13.86
N GLU A 534 -18.43 15.72 13.55
CA GLU A 534 -18.57 16.68 12.44
C GLU A 534 -18.53 15.95 11.08
N LEU A 535 -17.58 15.03 10.89
CA LEU A 535 -17.49 14.22 9.68
C LEU A 535 -18.78 13.41 9.46
N ALA A 536 -19.26 12.72 10.51
CA ALA A 536 -20.49 11.94 10.44
C ALA A 536 -21.72 12.80 10.12
N ALA A 537 -21.77 14.03 10.65
CA ALA A 537 -22.86 14.96 10.35
C ALA A 537 -22.85 15.43 8.88
N VAL A 538 -21.66 15.71 8.30
CA VAL A 538 -21.54 16.09 6.89
C VAL A 538 -21.86 14.92 5.96
N LEU A 539 -21.37 13.73 6.29
CA LEU A 539 -21.56 12.52 5.48
C LEU A 539 -22.99 11.99 5.54
N ALA A 540 -23.77 12.32 6.58
CA ALA A 540 -25.14 11.82 6.75
C ALA A 540 -26.02 12.05 5.53
N GLY A 541 -25.95 13.23 4.91
CA GLY A 541 -26.73 13.55 3.72
C GLY A 541 -26.35 12.70 2.50
N PRO A 542 -25.08 12.75 2.03
CA PRO A 542 -24.61 11.95 0.89
C PRO A 542 -24.75 10.45 1.07
N MET A 543 -24.59 9.94 2.31
CA MET A 543 -24.65 8.52 2.62
C MET A 543 -26.05 8.03 2.99
N GLY A 544 -27.02 8.92 3.14
CA GLY A 544 -28.39 8.57 3.53
C GLY A 544 -28.50 8.05 4.98
N TRP A 545 -27.60 8.48 5.87
CA TRP A 545 -27.62 8.07 7.28
C TRP A 545 -28.67 8.87 8.06
N ASP A 546 -29.53 8.17 8.76
CA ASP A 546 -30.34 8.77 9.83
C ASP A 546 -29.50 9.01 11.10
N GLU A 547 -30.12 9.53 12.15
CA GLU A 547 -29.42 9.82 13.40
C GLU A 547 -28.84 8.56 14.07
N ALA A 548 -29.56 7.44 14.01
CA ALA A 548 -29.11 6.18 14.58
C ALA A 548 -27.90 5.61 13.81
N ALA A 549 -27.95 5.63 12.48
CA ALA A 549 -26.86 5.23 11.61
C ALA A 549 -25.63 6.12 11.82
N ARG A 550 -25.80 7.44 11.91
CA ARG A 550 -24.71 8.38 12.19
C ARG A 550 -24.00 8.08 13.51
N HIS A 551 -24.74 7.83 14.60
CA HIS A 551 -24.16 7.45 15.88
C HIS A 551 -23.49 6.06 15.82
N SER A 552 -24.04 5.13 15.04
CA SER A 552 -23.44 3.80 14.82
C SER A 552 -22.09 3.93 14.10
N GLU A 553 -21.99 4.77 13.07
CA GLU A 553 -20.76 5.02 12.31
C GLU A 553 -19.66 5.63 13.18
N VAL A 554 -20.00 6.58 14.07
CA VAL A 554 -19.04 7.15 15.02
C VAL A 554 -18.49 6.07 15.96
N ARG A 555 -19.37 5.24 16.54
CA ARG A 555 -18.93 4.13 17.42
C ARG A 555 -18.09 3.12 16.66
N HIS A 556 -18.51 2.73 15.47
CA HIS A 556 -17.76 1.80 14.62
C HIS A 556 -16.34 2.34 14.30
N ALA A 557 -16.24 3.62 13.94
CA ALA A 557 -14.94 4.25 13.69
C ALA A 557 -14.05 4.25 14.95
N GLN A 558 -14.62 4.55 16.13
CA GLN A 558 -13.89 4.49 17.40
C GLN A 558 -13.40 3.06 17.72
N GLU A 559 -14.24 2.06 17.54
CA GLU A 559 -13.89 0.65 17.77
C GLU A 559 -12.76 0.18 16.84
N VAL A 560 -12.83 0.50 15.55
CA VAL A 560 -11.79 0.16 14.56
C VAL A 560 -10.47 0.86 14.91
N LEU A 561 -10.51 2.16 15.19
CA LEU A 561 -9.34 2.95 15.53
C LEU A 561 -8.67 2.46 16.83
N GLN A 562 -9.45 2.13 17.85
CA GLN A 562 -8.94 1.60 19.10
C GLN A 562 -8.35 0.19 18.93
N ARG A 563 -9.10 -0.71 18.30
CA ARG A 563 -8.74 -2.13 18.20
C ARG A 563 -7.52 -2.37 17.30
N TYR A 564 -7.51 -1.75 16.12
CA TYR A 564 -6.48 -2.03 15.11
C TYR A 564 -5.34 -1.02 15.07
N HIS A 565 -5.58 0.20 15.58
CA HIS A 565 -4.67 1.33 15.38
C HIS A 565 -4.18 2.01 16.65
N ARG A 566 -4.60 1.54 17.84
CA ARG A 566 -4.25 2.11 19.16
C ARG A 566 -4.61 3.61 19.32
N VAL A 567 -5.59 4.08 18.54
CA VAL A 567 -6.08 5.45 18.65
C VAL A 567 -7.26 5.49 19.62
N ASN A 568 -7.05 6.07 20.80
CA ASN A 568 -8.10 6.26 21.78
C ASN A 568 -8.77 7.62 21.55
N VAL A 569 -9.95 7.59 20.95
CA VAL A 569 -10.77 8.79 20.79
C VAL A 569 -11.79 8.81 21.93
N HIS A 570 -11.56 9.69 22.92
CA HIS A 570 -12.55 9.90 23.95
C HIS A 570 -13.80 10.54 23.34
N SER A 571 -14.94 9.88 23.49
CA SER A 571 -16.22 10.46 23.06
C SER A 571 -16.54 11.67 23.96
N LEU A 572 -16.80 12.80 23.32
CA LEU A 572 -17.56 13.88 23.95
C LEU A 572 -19.05 13.49 23.89
N VAL A 573 -19.41 12.35 24.48
CA VAL A 573 -20.80 11.98 24.69
C VAL A 573 -21.04 12.07 26.19
N ASP A 574 -21.50 13.22 26.61
CA ASP A 574 -22.40 13.38 27.74
C ASP A 574 -23.80 13.67 27.22
#